data_3712e90de1623466679a30f204dff9a3
#
_entry.id   3712e90de1623466679a30f204dff9a3
#
_cell.length_a   1.000
_cell.length_b   1.000
_cell.length_c   1.000
_cell.angle_alpha   90.00
_cell.angle_beta   90.00
_cell.angle_gamma   90.00
#
_symmetry.space_group_name_H-M   'P 1'
#
loop_
_entity.id
_entity.type
_entity.pdbx_description
1 polymer ?
#
loop_
_entity_poly.entity_id
_entity_poly.type
_entity_poly.pdbx_seq_one_letter_code
_entity_poly.pdbx_strand_id
1 'polypeptide(L)'
;MNGTLLKRYAAVIVLLGAGALMVLEGSSVSAQTSGTDAIKMFDKDSDGSIDLVEAKAAAAALFDTLDANHDGTLTNEELGGRAEVLRQLLPSPNPYKMFAVEGVMTKADYLSLTETRFKLADPDNDGRLDAKELDSAAGQSLLKLLR
;
A
#
# COMPACT_ATOMS: atom_id res chain seq x y z
N MET A 1 13.86 -49.64 -14.42
CA MET A 1 14.01 -49.58 -15.89
C MET A 1 13.14 -48.48 -16.43
N ASN A 2 13.79 -47.49 -17.04
CA ASN A 2 13.31 -46.49 -18.01
C ASN A 2 12.19 -45.52 -17.55
N GLY A 3 12.46 -44.43 -17.07
CA GLY A 3 13.05 -43.16 -17.38
C GLY A 3 12.60 -42.54 -18.71
N THR A 4 11.61 -41.67 -18.74
CA THR A 4 11.39 -40.81 -19.88
C THR A 4 11.21 -39.36 -19.42
N LEU A 5 12.32 -38.63 -19.52
CA LEU A 5 12.35 -37.16 -19.43
C LEU A 5 11.56 -36.57 -20.62
N LEU A 6 10.45 -35.92 -20.33
CA LEU A 6 9.76 -35.11 -21.32
C LEU A 6 10.40 -33.73 -21.36
N LYS A 7 11.35 -33.53 -22.27
CA LYS A 7 11.87 -32.22 -22.63
C LYS A 7 10.81 -31.46 -23.40
N ARG A 8 10.29 -30.39 -22.78
CA ARG A 8 9.43 -29.43 -23.48
C ARG A 8 10.35 -28.46 -24.25
N TYR A 9 10.48 -28.68 -25.53
CA TYR A 9 11.10 -27.73 -26.45
C TYR A 9 10.09 -26.62 -26.73
N ALA A 10 10.45 -25.38 -26.34
CA ALA A 10 9.79 -24.18 -26.84
C ALA A 10 10.20 -23.99 -28.29
N ALA A 11 9.25 -24.07 -29.22
CA ALA A 11 9.47 -23.76 -30.61
C ALA A 11 9.61 -22.24 -30.76
N VAL A 12 10.81 -21.80 -31.12
CA VAL A 12 11.04 -20.40 -31.57
C VAL A 12 10.64 -20.33 -33.04
N ILE A 13 9.52 -19.69 -33.32
CA ILE A 13 9.15 -19.32 -34.69
C ILE A 13 9.76 -17.95 -34.97
N VAL A 14 10.82 -17.90 -35.72
CA VAL A 14 11.36 -16.66 -36.28
C VAL A 14 10.61 -16.36 -37.58
N LEU A 15 9.73 -15.39 -37.54
CA LEU A 15 9.14 -14.78 -38.73
C LEU A 15 9.83 -13.42 -38.94
N LEU A 16 10.65 -13.33 -40.00
CA LEU A 16 11.17 -12.08 -40.51
C LEU A 16 10.03 -11.29 -41.17
N GLY A 17 9.63 -10.19 -40.55
CA GLY A 17 8.71 -9.22 -41.13
C GLY A 17 8.75 -7.96 -40.25
N ALA A 18 9.08 -6.80 -40.87
CA ALA A 18 9.19 -5.52 -40.21
C ALA A 18 7.87 -5.14 -39.51
N GLY A 19 7.87 -5.09 -38.19
CA GLY A 19 6.73 -4.70 -37.37
C GLY A 19 7.12 -4.79 -35.90
N ALA A 20 6.90 -3.73 -35.15
CA ALA A 20 7.28 -3.53 -33.77
C ALA A 20 6.96 -4.75 -32.89
N LEU A 21 8.00 -5.36 -32.33
CA LEU A 21 7.89 -6.40 -31.33
C LEU A 21 7.45 -5.76 -30.00
N MET A 22 6.14 -5.72 -29.74
CA MET A 22 5.67 -5.50 -28.38
C MET A 22 5.99 -6.77 -27.58
N VAL A 23 7.06 -6.72 -26.80
CA VAL A 23 7.30 -7.69 -25.75
C VAL A 23 6.25 -7.43 -24.67
N LEU A 24 5.18 -8.23 -24.65
CA LEU A 24 4.32 -8.31 -23.48
C LEU A 24 5.11 -9.07 -22.41
N GLU A 25 5.99 -8.38 -21.70
CA GLU A 25 6.46 -8.86 -20.43
C GLU A 25 5.27 -8.82 -19.48
N GLY A 26 4.79 -9.98 -19.09
CA GLY A 26 3.81 -10.15 -18.03
C GLY A 26 4.42 -9.76 -16.69
N SER A 27 4.69 -8.48 -16.52
CA SER A 27 4.90 -7.89 -15.21
C SER A 27 3.57 -7.95 -14.48
N SER A 28 3.49 -8.74 -13.43
CA SER A 28 2.48 -8.56 -12.39
C SER A 28 2.69 -7.18 -11.80
N VAL A 29 2.16 -6.18 -12.45
CA VAL A 29 2.06 -4.83 -11.91
C VAL A 29 1.09 -4.95 -10.74
N SER A 30 1.63 -5.10 -9.53
CA SER A 30 0.88 -4.69 -8.35
C SER A 30 0.45 -3.27 -8.64
N ALA A 31 -0.85 -3.05 -8.79
CA ALA A 31 -1.39 -1.75 -9.16
C ALA A 31 -1.04 -0.75 -8.04
N GLN A 32 0.11 -0.11 -8.16
CA GLN A 32 0.49 1.01 -7.32
C GLN A 32 -0.42 2.16 -7.74
N THR A 33 -1.08 2.77 -6.78
CA THR A 33 -1.82 4.00 -7.04
C THR A 33 -0.80 5.09 -7.32
N SER A 34 -0.90 5.77 -8.47
CA SER A 34 -0.02 6.90 -8.75
C SER A 34 -0.29 8.02 -7.73
N GLY A 35 0.73 8.83 -7.43
CA GLY A 35 0.58 9.98 -6.54
C GLY A 35 -0.52 10.92 -7.01
N THR A 36 -0.61 11.15 -8.33
CA THR A 36 -1.68 11.97 -8.91
C THR A 36 -3.08 11.39 -8.68
N ASP A 37 -3.24 10.06 -8.75
CA ASP A 37 -4.54 9.44 -8.50
C ASP A 37 -4.86 9.43 -7.01
N ALA A 38 -3.85 9.30 -6.15
CA ALA A 38 -4.02 9.42 -4.71
C ALA A 38 -4.49 10.82 -4.31
N ILE A 39 -3.90 11.87 -4.89
CA ILE A 39 -4.36 13.25 -4.69
C ILE A 39 -5.83 13.38 -5.06
N LYS A 40 -6.25 12.94 -6.25
CA LYS A 40 -7.67 12.98 -6.66
C LYS A 40 -8.63 12.27 -5.69
N MET A 41 -8.13 11.25 -4.98
CA MET A 41 -8.95 10.47 -4.04
C MET A 41 -9.06 11.11 -2.66
N PHE A 42 -7.99 11.74 -2.18
CA PHE A 42 -7.86 12.13 -0.79
C PHE A 42 -7.76 13.64 -0.57
N ASP A 43 -7.32 14.41 -1.56
CA ASP A 43 -7.29 15.87 -1.55
C ASP A 43 -8.74 16.40 -1.57
N LYS A 44 -9.21 16.91 -0.45
CA LYS A 44 -10.59 17.39 -0.28
C LYS A 44 -10.73 18.89 -0.47
N ASP A 45 -9.68 19.63 -0.20
CA ASP A 45 -9.67 21.09 -0.37
C ASP A 45 -9.17 21.53 -1.75
N SER A 46 -8.72 20.56 -2.58
CA SER A 46 -8.30 20.76 -3.97
C SER A 46 -7.08 21.68 -4.09
N ASP A 47 -6.16 21.59 -3.12
CA ASP A 47 -4.90 22.34 -3.14
C ASP A 47 -3.79 21.65 -3.95
N GLY A 48 -4.03 20.41 -4.42
CA GLY A 48 -3.14 19.64 -5.26
C GLY A 48 -2.14 18.77 -4.49
N SER A 49 -2.34 18.61 -3.19
CA SER A 49 -1.50 17.81 -2.30
C SER A 49 -2.37 17.03 -1.30
N ILE A 50 -1.76 16.22 -0.45
CA ILE A 50 -2.44 15.58 0.68
C ILE A 50 -1.77 16.09 1.95
N ASP A 51 -2.54 16.71 2.83
CA ASP A 51 -2.04 17.11 4.13
C ASP A 51 -2.27 16.02 5.20
N LEU A 52 -1.73 16.21 6.40
CA LEU A 52 -1.88 15.25 7.50
C LEU A 52 -3.33 15.09 7.97
N VAL A 53 -4.15 16.13 7.87
CA VAL A 53 -5.56 16.09 8.27
C VAL A 53 -6.34 15.22 7.30
N GLU A 54 -6.11 15.36 6.02
CA GLU A 54 -6.72 14.57 4.96
C GLU A 54 -6.26 13.11 5.03
N ALA A 55 -4.95 12.88 5.22
CA ALA A 55 -4.42 11.53 5.41
C ALA A 55 -5.06 10.84 6.62
N LYS A 56 -5.16 11.53 7.77
CA LYS A 56 -5.83 10.99 8.96
C LYS A 56 -7.33 10.78 8.75
N ALA A 57 -8.00 11.67 8.03
CA ALA A 57 -9.42 11.50 7.71
C ALA A 57 -9.68 10.27 6.83
N ALA A 58 -8.83 10.05 5.82
CA ALA A 58 -8.90 8.86 4.96
C ALA A 58 -8.62 7.57 5.77
N ALA A 59 -7.59 7.59 6.61
CA ALA A 59 -7.25 6.47 7.49
C ALA A 59 -8.38 6.14 8.48
N ALA A 60 -9.00 7.16 9.07
CA ALA A 60 -10.14 6.98 9.98
C ALA A 60 -11.34 6.36 9.27
N ALA A 61 -11.66 6.82 8.06
CA ALA A 61 -12.74 6.26 7.25
C ALA A 61 -12.50 4.79 6.87
N LEU A 62 -11.25 4.45 6.53
CA LEU A 62 -10.88 3.06 6.26
C LEU A 62 -10.99 2.21 7.53
N PHE A 63 -10.50 2.72 8.66
CA PHE A 63 -10.62 2.04 9.96
C PHE A 63 -12.08 1.70 10.26
N ASP A 64 -12.98 2.69 10.16
CA ASP A 64 -14.41 2.51 10.45
C ASP A 64 -15.09 1.53 9.46
N THR A 65 -14.54 1.36 8.27
CA THR A 65 -15.02 0.36 7.29
C THR A 65 -14.55 -1.05 7.66
N LEU A 66 -13.37 -1.18 8.24
CA LEU A 66 -12.79 -2.46 8.64
C LEU A 66 -13.31 -2.94 10.00
N ASP A 67 -13.56 -2.02 10.92
CA ASP A 67 -14.15 -2.27 12.25
C ASP A 67 -15.64 -2.64 12.11
N ALA A 68 -15.89 -3.90 11.80
CA ALA A 68 -17.21 -4.39 11.46
C ALA A 68 -18.16 -4.47 12.69
N ASN A 69 -17.59 -4.69 13.87
CA ASN A 69 -18.35 -4.75 15.13
C ASN A 69 -18.45 -3.40 15.85
N HIS A 70 -17.72 -2.36 15.35
CA HIS A 70 -17.69 -1.01 15.89
C HIS A 70 -17.23 -0.92 17.36
N ASP A 71 -16.28 -1.80 17.76
CA ASP A 71 -15.71 -1.78 19.10
C ASP A 71 -14.52 -0.82 19.26
N GLY A 72 -14.09 -0.18 18.16
CA GLY A 72 -12.98 0.77 18.13
C GLY A 72 -11.60 0.10 18.05
N THR A 73 -11.58 -1.19 17.74
CA THR A 73 -10.34 -1.96 17.53
C THR A 73 -10.42 -2.75 16.23
N LEU A 74 -9.25 -3.03 15.62
CA LEU A 74 -9.14 -3.94 14.48
C LEU A 74 -8.45 -5.22 14.93
N THR A 75 -9.14 -6.32 14.81
CA THR A 75 -8.62 -7.67 15.03
C THR A 75 -7.97 -8.24 13.77
N ASN A 76 -7.22 -9.32 13.90
CA ASN A 76 -6.68 -10.04 12.74
C ASN A 76 -7.78 -10.55 11.79
N GLU A 77 -8.96 -10.85 12.31
CA GLU A 77 -10.10 -11.34 11.54
C GLU A 77 -10.67 -10.21 10.67
N GLU A 78 -10.87 -9.03 11.24
CA GLU A 78 -11.35 -7.84 10.53
C GLU A 78 -10.33 -7.33 9.52
N LEU A 79 -9.05 -7.36 9.86
CA LEU A 79 -7.97 -7.00 8.97
C LEU A 79 -7.79 -7.99 7.82
N GLY A 80 -8.07 -9.28 8.02
CA GLY A 80 -7.86 -10.30 7.02
C GLY A 80 -6.44 -10.26 6.44
N GLY A 81 -6.32 -10.21 5.10
CA GLY A 81 -5.03 -10.11 4.42
C GLY A 81 -4.25 -8.83 4.69
N ARG A 82 -4.87 -7.78 5.22
CA ARG A 82 -4.21 -6.52 5.59
C ARG A 82 -3.35 -6.63 6.84
N ALA A 83 -3.60 -7.61 7.72
CA ALA A 83 -2.82 -7.80 8.95
C ALA A 83 -1.32 -7.92 8.66
N GLU A 84 -0.94 -8.67 7.63
CA GLU A 84 0.47 -8.81 7.23
C GLU A 84 1.04 -7.50 6.66
N VAL A 85 0.27 -6.79 5.86
CA VAL A 85 0.68 -5.47 5.35
C VAL A 85 0.92 -4.49 6.50
N LEU A 86 0.03 -4.44 7.49
CA LEU A 86 0.20 -3.59 8.66
C LEU A 86 1.44 -3.96 9.47
N ARG A 87 1.71 -5.26 9.68
CA ARG A 87 2.93 -5.71 10.38
C ARG A 87 4.20 -5.21 9.69
N GLN A 88 4.25 -5.23 8.37
CA GLN A 88 5.39 -4.71 7.59
C GLN A 88 5.53 -3.19 7.69
N LEU A 89 4.45 -2.49 7.95
CA LEU A 89 4.43 -1.03 8.09
C LEU A 89 4.77 -0.56 9.52
N LEU A 90 4.82 -1.46 10.50
CA LEU A 90 5.16 -1.08 11.87
C LEU A 90 6.64 -0.64 11.97
N PRO A 91 6.91 0.43 12.72
CA PRO A 91 8.28 0.84 12.98
C PRO A 91 9.03 -0.20 13.83
N SER A 92 10.35 -0.20 13.74
CA SER A 92 11.19 -1.04 14.61
C SER A 92 12.07 -0.13 15.48
N PRO A 93 11.99 -0.21 16.82
CA PRO A 93 11.13 -1.09 17.62
C PRO A 93 9.64 -0.73 17.51
N ASN A 94 8.77 -1.73 17.57
CA ASN A 94 7.33 -1.54 17.46
C ASN A 94 6.76 -0.95 18.76
N PRO A 95 6.20 0.26 18.77
CA PRO A 95 5.57 0.86 19.93
C PRO A 95 4.14 0.30 20.20
N TYR A 96 3.51 -0.31 19.21
CA TYR A 96 2.13 -0.82 19.27
C TYR A 96 2.09 -2.24 19.81
N LYS A 97 2.33 -2.40 21.11
CA LYS A 97 2.51 -3.71 21.77
C LYS A 97 1.30 -4.62 21.61
N MET A 98 0.09 -4.08 21.69
CA MET A 98 -1.13 -4.88 21.59
C MET A 98 -1.25 -5.54 20.21
N PHE A 99 -1.01 -4.80 19.14
CA PHE A 99 -1.04 -5.36 17.79
C PHE A 99 0.03 -6.44 17.58
N ALA A 100 1.22 -6.25 18.16
CA ALA A 100 2.31 -7.22 18.04
C ALA A 100 2.05 -8.55 18.78
N VAL A 101 1.34 -8.49 19.92
CA VAL A 101 1.12 -9.64 20.81
C VAL A 101 -0.27 -10.25 20.60
N GLU A 102 -1.31 -9.44 20.53
CA GLU A 102 -2.71 -9.88 20.50
C GLU A 102 -3.35 -9.75 19.12
N GLY A 103 -2.66 -9.10 18.18
CA GLY A 103 -3.19 -8.85 16.83
C GLY A 103 -4.34 -7.84 16.81
N VAL A 104 -4.41 -6.97 17.83
CA VAL A 104 -5.45 -5.95 17.98
C VAL A 104 -4.83 -4.57 17.83
N MET A 105 -5.41 -3.72 16.99
CA MET A 105 -4.97 -2.34 16.76
C MET A 105 -6.10 -1.37 17.07
N THR A 106 -5.88 -0.44 17.99
CA THR A 106 -6.86 0.61 18.28
C THR A 106 -6.90 1.67 17.18
N LYS A 107 -8.00 2.42 17.07
CA LYS A 107 -8.11 3.54 16.13
C LYS A 107 -7.02 4.60 16.37
N ALA A 108 -6.68 4.86 17.64
CA ALA A 108 -5.62 5.79 18.00
C ALA A 108 -4.24 5.32 17.50
N ASP A 109 -3.93 4.01 17.64
CA ASP A 109 -2.69 3.44 17.13
C ASP A 109 -2.61 3.48 15.61
N TYR A 110 -3.73 3.19 14.93
CA TYR A 110 -3.82 3.26 13.48
C TYR A 110 -3.55 4.67 12.95
N LEU A 111 -4.14 5.70 13.57
CA LEU A 111 -3.92 7.09 13.20
C LEU A 111 -2.50 7.56 13.56
N SER A 112 -1.92 7.07 14.65
CA SER A 112 -0.52 7.35 15.02
C SER A 112 0.46 6.71 14.03
N LEU A 113 0.17 5.50 13.56
CA LEU A 113 0.95 4.86 12.50
C LEU A 113 0.84 5.64 11.19
N THR A 114 -0.35 6.11 10.84
CA THR A 114 -0.58 6.98 9.67
C THR A 114 0.26 8.25 9.74
N GLU A 115 0.28 8.93 10.89
CA GLU A 115 1.12 10.12 11.09
C GLU A 115 2.61 9.81 10.96
N THR A 116 3.05 8.69 11.53
CA THR A 116 4.45 8.25 11.41
C THR A 116 4.83 8.00 9.94
N ARG A 117 3.95 7.38 9.18
CA ARG A 117 4.18 7.11 7.76
C ARG A 117 4.09 8.37 6.91
N PHE A 118 3.22 9.30 7.26
CA PHE A 118 3.14 10.62 6.63
C PHE A 118 4.48 11.37 6.75
N LYS A 119 5.01 11.50 7.97
CA LYS A 119 6.31 12.16 8.22
C LYS A 119 7.48 11.51 7.47
N LEU A 120 7.43 10.21 7.23
CA LEU A 120 8.45 9.52 6.44
C LEU A 120 8.29 9.77 4.94
N ALA A 121 7.08 10.07 4.49
CA ALA A 121 6.77 10.38 3.11
C ALA A 121 6.99 11.85 2.74
N ASP A 122 7.13 12.72 3.74
CA ASP A 122 7.37 14.16 3.66
C ASP A 122 8.85 14.46 4.02
N PRO A 123 9.79 14.35 3.07
CA PRO A 123 11.21 14.53 3.36
C PRO A 123 11.64 15.99 3.47
N ASP A 124 10.89 16.93 2.89
CA ASP A 124 11.16 18.36 2.97
C ASP A 124 10.45 19.03 4.15
N ASN A 125 9.55 18.27 4.82
CA ASN A 125 8.80 18.69 6.02
C ASN A 125 7.96 19.96 5.79
N ASP A 126 7.38 20.08 4.60
CA ASP A 126 6.46 21.19 4.31
C ASP A 126 5.03 20.92 4.84
N GLY A 127 4.77 19.70 5.35
CA GLY A 127 3.50 19.27 5.94
C GLY A 127 2.47 18.81 4.91
N ARG A 128 2.88 18.61 3.67
CA ARG A 128 2.06 18.19 2.53
C ARG A 128 2.75 17.07 1.77
N LEU A 129 2.00 16.31 1.03
CA LEU A 129 2.53 15.28 0.13
C LEU A 129 2.11 15.58 -1.30
N ASP A 130 3.07 15.91 -2.12
CA ASP A 130 2.89 16.06 -3.55
C ASP A 130 2.84 14.69 -4.27
N ALA A 131 2.56 14.71 -5.58
CA ALA A 131 2.48 13.47 -6.37
C ALA A 131 3.80 12.69 -6.38
N LYS A 132 4.94 13.37 -6.37
CA LYS A 132 6.26 12.74 -6.39
C LYS A 132 6.58 12.05 -5.06
N GLU A 133 6.22 12.68 -3.95
CA GLU A 133 6.38 12.10 -2.62
C GLU A 133 5.47 10.89 -2.43
N LEU A 134 4.24 10.98 -2.90
CA LEU A 134 3.29 9.87 -2.90
C LEU A 134 3.74 8.71 -3.80
N ASP A 135 4.45 8.97 -4.89
CA ASP A 135 5.05 7.93 -5.75
C ASP A 135 6.30 7.29 -5.12
N SER A 136 6.87 7.89 -4.10
CA SER A 136 8.01 7.32 -3.37
C SER A 136 7.64 6.03 -2.62
N ALA A 137 8.64 5.23 -2.23
CA ALA A 137 8.41 4.02 -1.43
C ALA A 137 7.73 4.32 -0.09
N ALA A 138 8.05 5.48 0.51
CA ALA A 138 7.44 5.93 1.76
C ALA A 138 5.99 6.36 1.54
N GLY A 139 5.70 7.14 0.49
CA GLY A 139 4.35 7.52 0.07
C GLY A 139 3.49 6.30 -0.24
N GLN A 140 4.00 5.35 -1.00
CA GLN A 140 3.29 4.09 -1.29
C GLN A 140 3.02 3.27 -0.02
N SER A 141 3.89 3.34 0.97
CA SER A 141 3.67 2.70 2.28
C SER A 141 2.54 3.39 3.06
N LEU A 142 2.47 4.73 3.03
CA LEU A 142 1.35 5.48 3.59
C LEU A 142 0.04 5.12 2.89
N LEU A 143 0.00 5.13 1.55
CA LEU A 143 -1.22 4.86 0.78
C LEU A 143 -1.86 3.50 1.11
N LYS A 144 -1.09 2.53 1.59
CA LYS A 144 -1.61 1.25 2.09
C LYS A 144 -2.45 1.38 3.36
N LEU A 145 -2.31 2.47 4.11
CA LEU A 145 -3.12 2.78 5.30
C LEU A 145 -4.36 3.60 4.97
N LEU A 146 -4.48 4.13 3.76
CA LEU A 146 -5.55 5.03 3.37
C LEU A 146 -6.63 4.35 2.51
N ARG A 147 -6.37 3.12 2.02
CA ARG A 147 -7.23 2.43 1.04
C ARG A 147 -7.33 0.93 1.25
#